data_3077af9ef815896f3141aff10a383233
#
_entry.id   3077af9ef815896f3141aff10a383233
#
_cell.length_a   1.000
_cell.length_b   1.000
_cell.length_c   1.000
_cell.angle_alpha   90.00
_cell.angle_beta   90.00
_cell.angle_gamma   90.00
#
_symmetry.space_group_name_H-M   'P 1'
#
loop_
_entity.id
_entity.type
_entity.pdbx_description
1 polymer ?
#
loop_
_entity_poly.entity_id
_entity_poly.type
_entity_poly.pdbx_seq_one_letter_code
_entity_poly.pdbx_strand_id
1 'polypeptide(L)'
;MPGKPISPEDQRSFNRQLVVTLEELGVVYAIGGSVAAMMYSQPRLTIDVDLMVAAPLPQLSQLVQTVQNWQVYITPLEAILETNLPYGLPFNIIDGTIGTKADIYLAKNTGLDASAMARRRRLVWDRETGTEAWFLSPEDVILYKLSYYRQGGEVAQKHPTDIANMLGVIGAQLDLAYLAHWATEIGVADLWQALWDEFQRS
;
A
#
# COMPACT_ATOMS: atom_id res chain seq x y z
N MET A 1 4.61 -8.60 -29.63
CA MET A 1 3.44 -7.72 -29.87
C MET A 1 3.38 -6.74 -28.73
N PRO A 2 3.25 -5.41 -28.93
CA PRO A 2 2.99 -4.50 -27.81
C PRO A 2 1.67 -4.92 -27.16
N GLY A 3 1.67 -5.12 -25.83
CA GLY A 3 0.50 -5.53 -25.09
C GLY A 3 -0.65 -4.53 -25.26
N LYS A 4 -1.90 -5.02 -25.17
CA LYS A 4 -3.10 -4.17 -25.12
C LYS A 4 -2.91 -3.12 -24.01
N PRO A 5 -3.23 -1.84 -24.24
CA PRO A 5 -3.17 -0.86 -23.17
C PRO A 5 -4.09 -1.29 -22.04
N ILE A 6 -3.58 -1.16 -20.80
CA ILE A 6 -4.33 -1.48 -19.58
C ILE A 6 -5.60 -0.65 -19.55
N SER A 7 -6.78 -1.29 -19.47
CA SER A 7 -8.00 -0.56 -19.22
C SER A 7 -8.20 -0.32 -17.73
N PRO A 8 -8.74 0.83 -17.31
CA PRO A 8 -9.08 1.07 -15.90
C PRO A 8 -10.05 0.01 -15.33
N GLU A 9 -10.89 -0.59 -16.17
CA GLU A 9 -11.83 -1.62 -15.77
C GLU A 9 -11.12 -2.96 -15.47
N ASP A 10 -10.16 -3.37 -16.32
CA ASP A 10 -9.37 -4.58 -16.10
C ASP A 10 -8.60 -4.48 -14.78
N GLN A 11 -7.99 -3.33 -14.49
CA GLN A 11 -7.28 -3.08 -13.24
C GLN A 11 -8.22 -3.10 -12.03
N ARG A 12 -9.39 -2.45 -12.12
CA ARG A 12 -10.40 -2.49 -11.05
C ARG A 12 -10.87 -3.91 -10.78
N SER A 13 -11.06 -4.72 -11.82
CA SER A 13 -11.46 -6.11 -11.69
C SER A 13 -10.41 -6.95 -10.96
N PHE A 14 -9.14 -6.84 -11.35
CA PHE A 14 -8.02 -7.50 -10.66
C PHE A 14 -7.94 -7.10 -9.18
N ASN A 15 -7.98 -5.82 -8.90
CA ASN A 15 -7.91 -5.30 -7.54
C ASN A 15 -9.09 -5.77 -6.68
N ARG A 16 -10.31 -5.80 -7.26
CA ARG A 16 -11.51 -6.30 -6.57
C ARG A 16 -11.39 -7.79 -6.27
N GLN A 17 -10.95 -8.59 -7.24
CA GLN A 17 -10.73 -10.02 -7.03
C GLN A 17 -9.75 -10.28 -5.89
N LEU A 18 -8.65 -9.50 -5.83
CA LEU A 18 -7.66 -9.61 -4.76
C LEU A 18 -8.26 -9.28 -3.40
N VAL A 19 -8.99 -8.16 -3.29
CA VAL A 19 -9.64 -7.75 -2.03
C VAL A 19 -10.66 -8.79 -1.58
N VAL A 20 -11.54 -9.27 -2.47
CA VAL A 20 -12.54 -10.30 -2.15
C VAL A 20 -11.85 -11.57 -1.65
N THR A 21 -10.78 -12.01 -2.29
CA THR A 21 -10.03 -13.20 -1.87
C THR A 21 -9.41 -13.04 -0.49
N LEU A 22 -8.81 -11.87 -0.20
CA LEU A 22 -8.26 -11.59 1.14
C LEU A 22 -9.37 -11.64 2.22
N GLU A 23 -10.53 -11.04 1.95
CA GLU A 23 -11.68 -11.06 2.84
C GLU A 23 -12.22 -12.50 3.06
N GLU A 24 -12.40 -13.29 2.01
CA GLU A 24 -12.87 -14.67 2.07
C GLU A 24 -11.92 -15.60 2.85
N LEU A 25 -10.62 -15.37 2.73
CA LEU A 25 -9.59 -16.12 3.48
C LEU A 25 -9.41 -15.59 4.91
N GLY A 26 -10.12 -14.54 5.30
CA GLY A 26 -9.97 -13.90 6.61
C GLY A 26 -8.58 -13.28 6.81
N VAL A 27 -7.88 -12.95 5.73
CA VAL A 27 -6.56 -12.33 5.79
C VAL A 27 -6.69 -10.88 6.21
N VAL A 28 -5.98 -10.49 7.24
CA VAL A 28 -5.92 -9.10 7.68
C VAL A 28 -5.01 -8.30 6.74
N TYR A 29 -5.54 -7.24 6.12
CA TYR A 29 -4.80 -6.45 5.15
C TYR A 29 -5.12 -4.96 5.25
N ALA A 30 -4.28 -4.14 4.62
CA ALA A 30 -4.56 -2.74 4.31
C ALA A 30 -3.92 -2.35 2.97
N ILE A 31 -4.66 -1.64 2.13
CA ILE A 31 -4.14 -1.03 0.91
C ILE A 31 -3.30 0.17 1.31
N GLY A 32 -2.10 0.27 0.76
CA GLY A 32 -1.13 1.32 0.97
C GLY A 32 -0.76 2.08 -0.30
N GLY A 33 0.45 2.58 -0.33
CA GLY A 33 1.10 3.16 -1.50
C GLY A 33 0.34 4.32 -2.15
N SER A 34 0.34 4.32 -3.47
CA SER A 34 -0.28 5.39 -4.27
C SER A 34 -1.80 5.28 -4.29
N VAL A 35 -2.35 4.07 -4.25
CA VAL A 35 -3.80 3.86 -4.22
C VAL A 35 -4.39 4.41 -2.93
N ALA A 36 -3.76 4.15 -1.78
CA ALA A 36 -4.19 4.72 -0.51
C ALA A 36 -4.03 6.26 -0.46
N ALA A 37 -2.94 6.80 -1.00
CA ALA A 37 -2.74 8.25 -1.06
C ALA A 37 -3.88 8.96 -1.82
N MET A 38 -4.39 8.36 -2.90
CA MET A 38 -5.53 8.90 -3.67
C MET A 38 -6.85 8.91 -2.90
N MET A 39 -7.02 8.06 -1.89
CA MET A 39 -8.20 8.12 -1.01
C MET A 39 -8.21 9.37 -0.14
N TYR A 40 -7.05 9.99 0.07
CA TYR A 40 -6.85 11.17 0.91
C TYR A 40 -6.40 12.41 0.12
N SER A 41 -6.37 12.33 -1.22
CA SER A 41 -5.94 13.41 -2.11
C SER A 41 -6.70 13.37 -3.43
N GLN A 42 -6.17 14.06 -4.45
CA GLN A 42 -6.73 13.99 -5.79
C GLN A 42 -6.33 12.69 -6.52
N PRO A 43 -7.22 12.10 -7.32
CA PRO A 43 -6.91 10.93 -8.13
C PRO A 43 -5.78 11.20 -9.13
N ARG A 44 -4.91 10.22 -9.31
CA ARG A 44 -3.90 10.15 -10.38
C ARG A 44 -3.81 8.75 -10.96
N LEU A 45 -3.19 8.61 -12.11
CA LEU A 45 -2.97 7.28 -12.68
C LEU A 45 -1.93 6.50 -11.86
N THR A 46 -2.27 5.26 -11.52
CA THR A 46 -1.34 4.26 -10.96
C THR A 46 -1.73 2.89 -11.50
N ILE A 47 -0.73 2.06 -11.76
CA ILE A 47 -0.93 0.72 -12.34
C ILE A 47 -0.88 -0.34 -11.24
N ASP A 48 -0.05 -0.12 -10.24
CA ASP A 48 0.24 -1.09 -9.19
C ASP A 48 -0.62 -0.80 -7.94
N VAL A 49 -0.97 -1.86 -7.21
CA VAL A 49 -1.56 -1.76 -5.88
C VAL A 49 -0.56 -2.29 -4.84
N ASP A 50 -0.31 -1.51 -3.81
CA ASP A 50 0.52 -1.91 -2.67
C ASP A 50 -0.38 -2.38 -1.53
N LEU A 51 -0.13 -3.55 -0.96
CA LEU A 51 -0.86 -4.08 0.19
C LEU A 51 0.09 -4.43 1.32
N MET A 52 -0.30 -4.08 2.51
CA MET A 52 0.26 -4.64 3.74
C MET A 52 -0.65 -5.77 4.22
N VAL A 53 -0.08 -6.92 4.53
CA VAL A 53 -0.81 -8.14 4.90
C VAL A 53 -0.26 -8.71 6.21
N ALA A 54 -1.13 -8.97 7.17
CA ALA A 54 -0.80 -9.71 8.38
C ALA A 54 -1.46 -11.09 8.31
N ALA A 55 -0.71 -12.08 7.89
CA ALA A 55 -1.19 -13.45 7.71
C ALA A 55 -0.23 -14.46 8.36
N PRO A 56 -0.73 -15.35 9.23
CA PRO A 56 0.03 -16.52 9.65
C PRO A 56 0.27 -17.45 8.46
N LEU A 57 1.31 -18.29 8.56
CA LEU A 57 1.74 -19.17 7.48
C LEU A 57 0.60 -19.99 6.82
N PRO A 58 -0.38 -20.57 7.55
CA PRO A 58 -1.47 -21.29 6.91
C PRO A 58 -2.32 -20.41 5.99
N GLN A 59 -2.64 -19.17 6.39
CA GLN A 59 -3.40 -18.24 5.55
C GLN A 59 -2.57 -17.75 4.37
N LEU A 60 -1.27 -17.49 4.56
CA LEU A 60 -0.36 -17.12 3.47
C LEU A 60 -0.28 -18.25 2.43
N SER A 61 -0.17 -19.51 2.87
CA SER A 61 -0.18 -20.68 1.98
C SER A 61 -1.49 -20.79 1.18
N GLN A 62 -2.63 -20.59 1.85
CA GLN A 62 -3.93 -20.58 1.19
C GLN A 62 -4.07 -19.45 0.16
N LEU A 63 -3.58 -18.25 0.49
CA LEU A 63 -3.56 -17.12 -0.45
C LEU A 63 -2.77 -17.47 -1.71
N VAL A 64 -1.54 -17.99 -1.54
CA VAL A 64 -0.70 -18.38 -2.68
C VAL A 64 -1.41 -19.44 -3.54
N GLN A 65 -1.95 -20.50 -2.93
CA GLN A 65 -2.68 -21.56 -3.64
C GLN A 65 -3.91 -21.04 -4.38
N THR A 66 -4.67 -20.15 -3.76
CA THR A 66 -5.88 -19.57 -4.37
C THR A 66 -5.51 -18.73 -5.59
N VAL A 67 -4.50 -17.87 -5.45
CA VAL A 67 -4.06 -16.98 -6.54
C VAL A 67 -3.42 -17.74 -7.70
N GLN A 68 -2.75 -18.87 -7.46
CA GLN A 68 -2.21 -19.74 -8.52
C GLN A 68 -3.31 -20.22 -9.51
N ASN A 69 -4.58 -20.30 -9.06
CA ASN A 69 -5.70 -20.67 -9.92
C ASN A 69 -6.20 -19.53 -10.83
N TRP A 70 -5.69 -18.30 -10.67
CA TRP A 70 -6.14 -17.14 -11.47
C TRP A 70 -5.44 -17.00 -12.82
N GLN A 71 -4.52 -17.92 -13.16
CA GLN A 71 -3.70 -17.83 -14.37
C GLN A 71 -2.79 -16.58 -14.40
N VAL A 72 -2.39 -16.11 -13.23
CA VAL A 72 -1.45 -15.01 -13.04
C VAL A 72 -0.16 -15.54 -12.39
N TYR A 73 0.92 -14.75 -12.46
CA TYR A 73 2.10 -15.05 -11.68
C TYR A 73 1.89 -14.66 -10.23
N ILE A 74 2.30 -15.54 -9.32
CA ILE A 74 2.51 -15.19 -7.91
C ILE A 74 3.87 -15.71 -7.47
N THR A 75 4.58 -14.94 -6.65
CA THR A 75 5.84 -15.39 -6.04
C THR A 75 5.61 -16.71 -5.28
N PRO A 76 6.39 -17.77 -5.55
CA PRO A 76 6.25 -19.06 -4.86
C PRO A 76 6.40 -18.92 -3.35
N LEU A 77 5.67 -19.74 -2.58
CA LEU A 77 5.67 -19.67 -1.11
C LEU A 77 7.07 -19.83 -0.52
N GLU A 78 7.88 -20.74 -1.08
CA GLU A 78 9.27 -20.98 -0.66
C GLU A 78 10.09 -19.68 -0.80
N ALA A 79 9.99 -19.00 -1.93
CA ALA A 79 10.68 -17.72 -2.17
C ALA A 79 10.19 -16.62 -1.22
N ILE A 80 8.89 -16.59 -0.90
CA ILE A 80 8.34 -15.64 0.08
C ILE A 80 8.98 -15.87 1.45
N LEU A 81 9.08 -17.13 1.89
CA LEU A 81 9.60 -17.47 3.21
C LEU A 81 11.11 -17.31 3.32
N GLU A 82 11.86 -17.68 2.27
CA GLU A 82 13.32 -17.70 2.29
C GLU A 82 13.95 -16.34 1.91
N THR A 83 13.26 -15.53 1.12
CA THR A 83 13.81 -14.27 0.58
C THR A 83 12.98 -13.06 0.97
N ASN A 84 11.68 -13.02 0.68
CA ASN A 84 10.91 -11.80 0.86
C ASN A 84 10.73 -11.47 2.34
N LEU A 85 10.26 -12.41 3.15
CA LEU A 85 9.99 -12.21 4.56
C LEU A 85 11.24 -11.83 5.38
N PRO A 86 12.39 -12.53 5.28
CA PRO A 86 13.58 -12.19 6.06
C PRO A 86 14.13 -10.80 5.76
N TYR A 87 14.02 -10.35 4.51
CA TYR A 87 14.54 -9.03 4.08
C TYR A 87 13.49 -7.92 4.06
N GLY A 88 12.23 -8.21 4.44
CA GLY A 88 11.14 -7.24 4.41
C GLY A 88 10.79 -6.78 2.99
N LEU A 89 11.06 -7.61 1.99
CA LEU A 89 10.75 -7.32 0.59
C LEU A 89 9.32 -7.73 0.25
N PRO A 90 8.63 -7.02 -0.66
CA PRO A 90 7.33 -7.44 -1.12
C PRO A 90 7.43 -8.71 -1.97
N PHE A 91 6.40 -9.54 -1.92
CA PHE A 91 6.15 -10.52 -2.95
C PHE A 91 5.10 -10.02 -3.92
N ASN A 92 5.06 -10.59 -5.13
CA ASN A 92 4.29 -10.03 -6.22
C ASN A 92 3.20 -10.98 -6.71
N ILE A 93 2.05 -10.40 -7.08
CA ILE A 93 1.04 -11.01 -7.95
C ILE A 93 1.02 -10.18 -9.23
N ILE A 94 1.23 -10.80 -10.39
CA ILE A 94 1.37 -10.10 -11.67
C ILE A 94 0.42 -10.72 -12.69
N ASP A 95 -0.50 -9.92 -13.20
CA ASP A 95 -1.28 -10.28 -14.40
C ASP A 95 -0.59 -9.69 -15.63
N GLY A 96 0.19 -10.53 -16.30
CA GLY A 96 0.90 -10.15 -17.52
C GLY A 96 0.00 -9.91 -18.73
N THR A 97 -1.27 -10.33 -18.69
CA THR A 97 -2.22 -10.16 -19.79
C THR A 97 -2.77 -8.73 -19.84
N ILE A 98 -2.97 -8.13 -18.69
CA ILE A 98 -3.43 -6.75 -18.54
C ILE A 98 -2.33 -5.79 -18.02
N GLY A 99 -1.13 -6.31 -17.70
CA GLY A 99 0.01 -5.51 -17.30
C GLY A 99 -0.14 -4.82 -15.93
N THR A 100 -0.89 -5.40 -15.00
CA THR A 100 -1.07 -4.90 -13.62
C THR A 100 -0.37 -5.81 -12.63
N LYS A 101 -0.03 -5.27 -11.44
CA LYS A 101 0.55 -6.06 -10.35
C LYS A 101 0.06 -5.60 -8.98
N ALA A 102 0.17 -6.51 -8.02
CA ALA A 102 0.09 -6.20 -6.61
C ALA A 102 1.43 -6.48 -5.94
N ASP A 103 1.94 -5.51 -5.19
CA ASP A 103 3.11 -5.64 -4.33
C ASP A 103 2.63 -5.87 -2.89
N ILE A 104 2.93 -7.04 -2.32
CA ILE A 104 2.40 -7.46 -1.02
C ILE A 104 3.52 -7.52 0.00
N TYR A 105 3.41 -6.68 1.02
CA TYR A 105 4.33 -6.58 2.15
C TYR A 105 3.76 -7.33 3.35
N LEU A 106 4.55 -8.23 3.93
CA LEU A 106 4.17 -8.92 5.15
C LEU A 106 4.42 -8.02 6.36
N ALA A 107 3.36 -7.62 7.03
CA ALA A 107 3.40 -6.76 8.21
C ALA A 107 4.08 -7.49 9.38
N LYS A 108 4.98 -6.80 10.05
CA LYS A 108 5.50 -7.22 11.36
C LYS A 108 4.42 -7.00 12.43
N ASN A 109 4.44 -7.83 13.47
CA ASN A 109 3.52 -7.68 14.60
C ASN A 109 4.01 -6.68 15.67
N THR A 110 4.98 -5.83 15.33
CA THR A 110 5.60 -4.84 16.21
C THR A 110 5.85 -3.52 15.47
N GLY A 111 6.15 -2.46 16.22
CA GLY A 111 6.54 -1.17 15.66
C GLY A 111 5.44 -0.52 14.83
N LEU A 112 5.86 0.23 13.79
CA LEU A 112 4.95 0.96 12.92
C LEU A 112 3.95 0.04 12.21
N ASP A 113 4.37 -1.15 11.77
CA ASP A 113 3.48 -2.08 11.05
C ASP A 113 2.28 -2.50 11.92
N ALA A 114 2.53 -2.88 13.18
CA ALA A 114 1.45 -3.23 14.10
C ALA A 114 0.50 -2.06 14.38
N SER A 115 1.05 -0.86 14.56
CA SER A 115 0.28 0.36 14.75
C SER A 115 -0.57 0.68 13.51
N ALA A 116 0.02 0.66 12.33
CA ALA A 116 -0.65 0.94 11.06
C ALA A 116 -1.79 -0.04 10.79
N MET A 117 -1.56 -1.35 11.00
CA MET A 117 -2.59 -2.37 10.85
C MET A 117 -3.75 -2.21 11.83
N ALA A 118 -3.49 -1.73 13.06
CA ALA A 118 -4.54 -1.43 14.04
C ALA A 118 -5.35 -0.17 13.67
N ARG A 119 -4.73 0.82 13.02
CA ARG A 119 -5.34 2.11 12.62
C ARG A 119 -5.98 2.10 11.23
N ARG A 120 -5.91 0.98 10.50
CA ARG A 120 -6.50 0.89 9.16
C ARG A 120 -7.95 1.30 9.14
N ARG A 121 -8.39 1.89 8.03
CA ARG A 121 -9.74 2.45 7.85
C ARG A 121 -10.48 1.70 6.75
N ARG A 122 -11.74 1.37 6.97
CA ARG A 122 -12.60 0.80 5.94
C ARG A 122 -13.22 1.95 5.14
N LEU A 123 -12.94 1.98 3.83
CA LEU A 123 -13.38 3.05 2.94
C LEU A 123 -14.06 2.48 1.71
N VAL A 124 -15.02 3.21 1.14
CA VAL A 124 -15.62 2.87 -0.16
C VAL A 124 -14.57 3.15 -1.24
N TRP A 125 -14.05 2.09 -1.83
CA TRP A 125 -13.04 2.16 -2.87
C TRP A 125 -13.62 2.37 -4.25
N ASP A 126 -14.67 1.61 -4.59
CA ASP A 126 -15.39 1.71 -5.84
C ASP A 126 -16.81 2.22 -5.58
N ARG A 127 -17.07 3.46 -5.97
CA ARG A 127 -18.37 4.10 -5.75
C ARG A 127 -19.46 3.54 -6.66
N GLU A 128 -19.12 2.97 -7.83
CA GLU A 128 -20.09 2.40 -8.76
C GLU A 128 -20.68 1.10 -8.21
N THR A 129 -19.86 0.30 -7.55
CA THR A 129 -20.26 -1.00 -6.99
C THR A 129 -20.49 -0.98 -5.49
N GLY A 130 -20.12 0.12 -4.81
CA GLY A 130 -20.14 0.21 -3.35
C GLY A 130 -19.07 -0.66 -2.68
N THR A 131 -18.07 -1.14 -3.42
CA THR A 131 -17.02 -2.00 -2.87
C THR A 131 -16.19 -1.24 -1.84
N GLU A 132 -16.12 -1.78 -0.64
CA GLU A 132 -15.27 -1.28 0.43
C GLU A 132 -13.98 -2.11 0.54
N ALA A 133 -12.91 -1.49 1.02
CA ALA A 133 -11.66 -2.15 1.35
C ALA A 133 -11.00 -1.49 2.56
N TRP A 134 -10.03 -2.18 3.16
CA TRP A 134 -9.22 -1.64 4.23
C TRP A 134 -8.03 -0.88 3.66
N PHE A 135 -7.83 0.34 4.16
CA PHE A 135 -6.74 1.24 3.77
C PHE A 135 -5.90 1.61 4.99
N LEU A 136 -4.62 1.82 4.77
CA LEU A 136 -3.78 2.49 5.78
C LEU A 136 -4.35 3.87 6.10
N SER A 137 -4.18 4.32 7.34
CA SER A 137 -4.54 5.70 7.72
C SER A 137 -3.70 6.70 6.93
N PRO A 138 -4.13 7.95 6.77
CA PRO A 138 -3.36 8.93 6.03
C PRO A 138 -1.98 9.18 6.65
N GLU A 139 -1.88 9.16 7.97
CA GLU A 139 -0.60 9.28 8.67
C GLU A 139 0.34 8.12 8.32
N ASP A 140 -0.18 6.89 8.31
CA ASP A 140 0.63 5.71 7.99
C ASP A 140 1.07 5.74 6.52
N VAL A 141 0.20 6.16 5.59
CA VAL A 141 0.58 6.37 4.18
C VAL A 141 1.74 7.37 4.06
N ILE A 142 1.67 8.49 4.77
CA ILE A 142 2.74 9.51 4.79
C ILE A 142 4.05 8.88 5.31
N LEU A 143 4.01 8.20 6.46
CA LEU A 143 5.18 7.59 7.09
C LEU A 143 5.86 6.55 6.18
N TYR A 144 5.09 5.65 5.55
CA TYR A 144 5.65 4.68 4.61
C TYR A 144 6.22 5.35 3.37
N LYS A 145 5.58 6.38 2.82
CA LYS A 145 6.12 7.13 1.67
C LYS A 145 7.45 7.82 2.02
N LEU A 146 7.58 8.40 3.20
CA LEU A 146 8.83 8.98 3.68
C LEU A 146 9.92 7.92 3.86
N SER A 147 9.56 6.77 4.44
CA SER A 147 10.48 5.65 4.60
C SER A 147 11.02 5.14 3.25
N TYR A 148 10.14 4.91 2.27
CA TYR A 148 10.56 4.48 0.93
C TYR A 148 11.35 5.56 0.18
N TYR A 149 11.01 6.83 0.37
CA TYR A 149 11.77 7.93 -0.20
C TYR A 149 13.20 7.96 0.33
N ARG A 150 13.39 7.80 1.65
CA ARG A 150 14.69 7.70 2.30
C ARG A 150 15.48 6.47 1.82
N GLN A 151 14.87 5.30 1.80
CA GLN A 151 15.49 4.05 1.35
C GLN A 151 15.92 4.11 -0.12
N GLY A 152 15.16 4.81 -0.95
CA GLY A 152 15.46 5.05 -2.36
C GLY A 152 16.46 6.18 -2.64
N GLY A 153 17.18 6.66 -1.61
CA GLY A 153 18.16 7.74 -1.74
C GLY A 153 17.55 9.10 -2.07
N GLU A 154 16.30 9.31 -1.74
CA GLU A 154 15.55 10.57 -1.88
C GLU A 154 15.40 11.06 -3.34
N VAL A 155 15.43 10.11 -4.29
CA VAL A 155 15.37 10.41 -5.73
C VAL A 155 13.92 10.40 -6.27
N ALA A 156 13.08 9.50 -5.79
CA ALA A 156 11.74 9.26 -6.35
C ALA A 156 10.73 10.33 -5.93
N GLN A 157 10.64 11.42 -6.69
CA GLN A 157 9.81 12.60 -6.41
C GLN A 157 8.30 12.30 -6.27
N LYS A 158 7.83 11.15 -6.73
CA LYS A 158 6.43 10.72 -6.54
C LYS A 158 6.01 10.66 -5.07
N HIS A 159 6.96 10.35 -4.15
CA HIS A 159 6.64 10.23 -2.73
C HIS A 159 6.35 11.59 -2.07
N PRO A 160 7.25 12.60 -2.12
CA PRO A 160 6.94 13.92 -1.59
C PRO A 160 5.76 14.59 -2.31
N THR A 161 5.59 14.38 -3.62
CA THR A 161 4.45 14.92 -4.37
C THR A 161 3.11 14.35 -3.86
N ASP A 162 3.02 13.04 -3.65
CA ASP A 162 1.81 12.43 -3.09
C ASP A 162 1.52 12.98 -1.68
N ILE A 163 2.55 13.13 -0.84
CA ILE A 163 2.40 13.69 0.51
C ILE A 163 1.90 15.14 0.45
N ALA A 164 2.49 15.98 -0.40
CA ALA A 164 2.06 17.37 -0.55
C ALA A 164 0.59 17.48 -1.00
N ASN A 165 0.17 16.62 -1.93
CA ASN A 165 -1.23 16.53 -2.36
C ASN A 165 -2.17 16.10 -1.21
N MET A 166 -1.74 15.15 -0.37
CA MET A 166 -2.51 14.74 0.82
C MET A 166 -2.61 15.89 1.82
N LEU A 167 -1.52 16.60 2.10
CA LEU A 167 -1.49 17.76 3.01
C LEU A 167 -2.46 18.84 2.54
N GLY A 168 -2.52 19.13 1.26
CA GLY A 168 -3.44 20.12 0.68
C GLY A 168 -4.92 19.79 0.88
N VAL A 169 -5.28 18.51 1.04
CA VAL A 169 -6.68 18.07 1.22
C VAL A 169 -7.03 17.82 2.68
N ILE A 170 -6.16 17.15 3.43
CA ILE A 170 -6.48 16.64 4.76
C ILE A 170 -5.49 17.10 5.85
N GLY A 171 -4.54 17.99 5.56
CA GLY A 171 -3.48 18.38 6.48
C GLY A 171 -3.97 18.83 7.86
N ALA A 172 -5.10 19.58 7.91
CA ALA A 172 -5.72 20.02 9.15
C ALA A 172 -6.35 18.88 10.00
N GLN A 173 -6.50 17.67 9.44
CA GLN A 173 -7.15 16.53 10.09
C GLN A 173 -6.14 15.48 10.57
N LEU A 174 -4.85 15.67 10.31
CA LEU A 174 -3.81 14.71 10.63
C LEU A 174 -3.49 14.71 12.14
N ASP A 175 -3.21 13.53 12.66
CA ASP A 175 -2.63 13.34 13.99
C ASP A 175 -1.13 13.66 13.95
N LEU A 176 -0.80 14.94 14.17
CA LEU A 176 0.58 15.43 14.11
C LEU A 176 1.47 14.81 15.19
N ALA A 177 0.89 14.48 16.36
CA ALA A 177 1.65 13.83 17.43
C ALA A 177 2.06 12.40 17.03
N TYR A 178 1.15 11.66 16.42
CA TYR A 178 1.43 10.33 15.86
C TYR A 178 2.50 10.38 14.76
N LEU A 179 2.37 11.32 13.83
CA LEU A 179 3.36 11.53 12.76
C LEU A 179 4.75 11.86 13.31
N ALA A 180 4.85 12.79 14.26
CA ALA A 180 6.12 13.19 14.86
C ALA A 180 6.79 12.02 15.61
N HIS A 181 6.00 11.26 16.39
CA HIS A 181 6.49 10.08 17.09
C HIS A 181 7.08 9.05 16.11
N TRP A 182 6.27 8.59 15.17
CA TRP A 182 6.71 7.52 14.26
C TRP A 182 7.75 7.98 13.24
N ALA A 183 7.71 9.24 12.80
CA ALA A 183 8.77 9.78 11.93
C ALA A 183 10.15 9.75 12.64
N THR A 184 10.17 9.98 13.95
CA THR A 184 11.38 9.85 14.76
C THR A 184 11.82 8.40 14.88
N GLU A 185 10.89 7.49 15.23
CA GLU A 185 11.19 6.06 15.42
C GLU A 185 11.73 5.39 14.14
N ILE A 186 11.25 5.79 12.96
CA ILE A 186 11.70 5.21 11.68
C ILE A 186 12.77 6.05 10.97
N GLY A 187 13.28 7.12 11.61
CA GLY A 187 14.42 7.91 11.11
C GLY A 187 14.12 8.81 9.92
N VAL A 188 12.89 9.37 9.85
CA VAL A 188 12.45 10.28 8.76
C VAL A 188 11.88 11.60 9.28
N ALA A 189 12.19 11.97 10.54
CA ALA A 189 11.66 13.18 11.18
C ALA A 189 12.04 14.47 10.44
N ASP A 190 13.25 14.53 9.91
CA ASP A 190 13.76 15.66 9.12
C ASP A 190 12.98 15.82 7.79
N LEU A 191 12.68 14.73 7.10
CA LEU A 191 11.87 14.74 5.88
C LEU A 191 10.43 15.18 6.17
N TRP A 192 9.84 14.65 7.24
CA TRP A 192 8.51 15.05 7.67
C TRP A 192 8.45 16.54 7.99
N GLN A 193 9.39 17.04 8.82
CA GLN A 193 9.42 18.44 9.19
C GLN A 193 9.59 19.37 7.98
N ALA A 194 10.48 19.01 7.05
CA ALA A 194 10.69 19.81 5.84
C ALA A 194 9.41 19.98 5.00
N LEU A 195 8.68 18.88 4.76
CA LEU A 195 7.42 18.91 4.02
C LEU A 195 6.30 19.63 4.75
N TRP A 196 6.23 19.48 6.08
CA TRP A 196 5.25 20.19 6.90
C TRP A 196 5.50 21.70 6.92
N ASP A 197 6.75 22.13 7.08
CA ASP A 197 7.13 23.54 7.04
C ASP A 197 6.88 24.19 5.67
N GLU A 198 7.08 23.44 4.59
CA GLU A 198 6.75 23.89 3.24
C GLU A 198 5.23 24.08 3.09
N PHE A 199 4.44 23.13 3.53
CA PHE A 199 2.98 23.22 3.52
C PHE A 199 2.45 24.40 4.34
N GLN A 200 3.03 24.66 5.50
CA GLN A 200 2.59 25.79 6.36
C GLN A 200 2.90 27.18 5.75
N ARG A 201 3.83 27.25 4.78
CA ARG A 201 4.20 28.48 4.08
C ARG A 201 3.40 28.73 2.78
N SER A 202 2.73 27.71 2.25
CA SER A 202 1.96 27.76 1.01
C SER A 202 0.52 28.23 1.23
#